data_523585da216239a5d2f594f6643e207a
#
_entry.id   523585da216239a5d2f594f6643e207a
#
_cell.length_a   1.000
_cell.length_b   1.000
_cell.length_c   1.000
_cell.angle_alpha   90.00
_cell.angle_beta   90.00
_cell.angle_gamma   90.00
#
_symmetry.space_group_name_H-M   'P 1'
#
loop_
_entity.id
_entity.type
_entity.pdbx_description
1 polymer ?
#
loop_
_entity_poly.entity_id
_entity_poly.type
_entity_poly.pdbx_seq_one_letter_code
_entity_poly.pdbx_strand_id
1 'polypeptide(L)'
;MNITVYLGSRSGNRSCYADYAYALGAWIARHGHTLVYGGSRTGLMGKLADGALQAGGQVIGVEPQFFMDEELQHEGLTKLIVTPDMTSRKQQMMDLGDIFLAFPGGIGTLEEISQVMSQVKLHQMEGRFAFLDFDGYYQPMKALIQQMSDEGFVDEDWADAVPFLPSFAALTAFVLGRDLPRPGETWRHFKNHMYRILDLADDAETGETYVVYKTLYGEYRDFIRPLDMFLSEVDHDKYPDVRQKWRFEKTAGLCS
;
A
#
# COMPACT_ATOMS: atom_id res chain seq x y z
N MET A 1 4.85 3.68 10.53
CA MET A 1 5.63 2.77 9.66
C MET A 1 6.27 3.58 8.54
N ASN A 2 7.37 3.10 8.02
CA ASN A 2 8.01 3.64 6.82
C ASN A 2 7.54 2.85 5.58
N ILE A 3 6.98 3.54 4.62
CA ILE A 3 6.56 2.94 3.35
C ILE A 3 7.53 3.38 2.27
N THR A 4 8.31 2.42 1.76
CA THR A 4 9.24 2.64 0.66
C THR A 4 8.51 2.46 -0.67
N VAL A 5 8.56 3.48 -1.53
CA VAL A 5 7.91 3.45 -2.84
C VAL A 5 8.95 3.54 -3.95
N TYR A 6 8.98 2.53 -4.80
CA TYR A 6 9.75 2.47 -6.04
C TYR A 6 8.85 2.85 -7.21
N LEU A 7 9.25 3.85 -7.99
CA LEU A 7 8.43 4.39 -9.07
C LEU A 7 9.27 5.04 -10.17
N GLY A 8 8.61 5.37 -11.29
CA GLY A 8 9.29 5.97 -12.43
C GLY A 8 9.81 7.38 -12.16
N SER A 9 11.04 7.68 -12.63
CA SER A 9 11.59 9.04 -12.71
C SER A 9 10.93 9.88 -13.82
N ARG A 10 10.16 9.26 -14.71
CA ARG A 10 9.37 9.91 -15.78
C ARG A 10 7.89 9.81 -15.45
N SER A 11 7.09 10.72 -16.00
CA SER A 11 5.63 10.77 -15.77
C SER A 11 4.83 9.67 -16.49
N GLY A 12 5.45 8.96 -17.44
CA GLY A 12 4.71 8.05 -18.33
C GLY A 12 3.86 8.78 -19.37
N ASN A 13 3.10 8.02 -20.17
CA ASN A 13 2.29 8.59 -21.26
C ASN A 13 0.81 8.83 -20.87
N ARG A 14 0.40 8.42 -19.67
CA ARG A 14 -0.97 8.57 -19.17
C ARG A 14 -0.96 9.54 -17.98
N SER A 15 -1.79 10.60 -18.05
CA SER A 15 -1.86 11.64 -17.01
C SER A 15 -2.27 11.08 -15.65
N CYS A 16 -3.12 10.05 -15.63
CA CYS A 16 -3.59 9.42 -14.40
C CYS A 16 -2.45 8.91 -13.48
N TYR A 17 -1.28 8.56 -14.02
CA TYR A 17 -0.15 8.14 -13.18
C TYR A 17 0.34 9.25 -12.24
N ALA A 18 0.35 10.50 -12.72
CA ALA A 18 0.74 11.63 -11.88
C ALA A 18 -0.28 11.88 -10.77
N ASP A 19 -1.58 11.75 -11.07
CA ASP A 19 -2.68 11.91 -10.11
C ASP A 19 -2.64 10.79 -9.06
N TYR A 20 -2.44 9.54 -9.49
CA TYR A 20 -2.30 8.40 -8.56
C TYR A 20 -1.05 8.50 -7.69
N ALA A 21 0.10 8.96 -8.24
CA ALA A 21 1.32 9.14 -7.47
C ALA A 21 1.14 10.22 -6.38
N TYR A 22 0.52 11.35 -6.75
CA TYR A 22 0.17 12.41 -5.80
C TYR A 22 -0.80 11.89 -4.71
N ALA A 23 -1.88 11.20 -5.11
CA ALA A 23 -2.85 10.62 -4.20
C ALA A 23 -2.21 9.58 -3.26
N LEU A 24 -1.26 8.77 -3.75
CA LEU A 24 -0.51 7.81 -2.94
C LEU A 24 0.33 8.51 -1.87
N GLY A 25 1.05 9.58 -2.23
CA GLY A 25 1.79 10.38 -1.26
C GLY A 25 0.88 10.96 -0.17
N ALA A 26 -0.24 11.55 -0.57
CA ALA A 26 -1.24 12.09 0.36
C ALA A 26 -1.85 10.99 1.24
N TRP A 27 -2.11 9.80 0.68
CA TRP A 27 -2.62 8.65 1.42
C TRP A 27 -1.62 8.21 2.51
N ILE A 28 -0.32 8.05 2.16
CA ILE A 28 0.74 7.68 3.10
C ILE A 28 0.78 8.66 4.29
N ALA A 29 0.74 9.96 4.01
CA ALA A 29 0.77 11.00 5.03
C ALA A 29 -0.47 11.00 5.94
N ARG A 30 -1.68 10.95 5.36
CA ARG A 30 -2.96 10.96 6.09
C ARG A 30 -3.13 9.76 7.02
N HIS A 31 -2.51 8.61 6.68
CA HIS A 31 -2.51 7.42 7.53
C HIS A 31 -1.35 7.39 8.56
N GLY A 32 -0.63 8.51 8.72
CA GLY A 32 0.43 8.65 9.73
C GLY A 32 1.70 7.83 9.42
N HIS A 33 1.93 7.54 8.14
CA HIS A 33 3.13 6.83 7.69
C HIS A 33 4.18 7.80 7.15
N THR A 34 5.44 7.38 7.15
CA THR A 34 6.54 8.10 6.53
C THR A 34 6.80 7.56 5.13
N LEU A 35 6.86 8.44 4.15
CA LEU A 35 7.29 8.08 2.79
C LEU A 35 8.81 7.96 2.73
N VAL A 36 9.32 6.86 2.19
CA VAL A 36 10.71 6.67 1.76
C VAL A 36 10.72 6.51 0.25
N TYR A 37 11.56 7.27 -0.45
CA TYR A 37 11.62 7.21 -1.91
C TYR A 37 12.97 7.69 -2.46
N GLY A 38 13.12 7.75 -3.80
CA GLY A 38 14.36 8.06 -4.49
C GLY A 38 14.90 9.49 -4.39
N GLY A 39 14.22 10.42 -3.72
CA GLY A 39 14.72 11.78 -3.46
C GLY A 39 14.44 12.80 -4.56
N SER A 40 14.24 12.39 -5.81
CA SER A 40 14.09 13.30 -6.95
C SER A 40 12.77 14.09 -6.95
N ARG A 41 12.85 15.34 -7.46
CA ARG A 41 11.69 16.22 -7.71
C ARG A 41 11.03 15.97 -9.07
N THR A 42 11.60 15.11 -9.92
CA THR A 42 11.15 14.94 -11.31
C THR A 42 10.14 13.82 -11.46
N GLY A 43 9.30 13.91 -12.49
CA GLY A 43 8.35 12.87 -12.90
C GLY A 43 7.37 12.46 -11.80
N LEU A 44 7.13 11.16 -11.68
CA LEU A 44 6.22 10.61 -10.67
C LEU A 44 6.78 10.74 -9.24
N MET A 45 8.12 10.75 -9.09
CA MET A 45 8.77 10.93 -7.78
C MET A 45 8.42 12.26 -7.15
N GLY A 46 8.51 13.37 -7.92
CA GLY A 46 8.11 14.69 -7.44
C GLY A 46 6.63 14.73 -7.05
N LYS A 47 5.74 14.15 -7.87
CA LYS A 47 4.30 14.09 -7.58
C LYS A 47 3.98 13.33 -6.30
N LEU A 48 4.64 12.22 -6.08
CA LEU A 48 4.51 11.42 -4.85
C LEU A 48 4.94 12.23 -3.61
N ALA A 49 6.11 12.87 -3.69
CA ALA A 49 6.64 13.68 -2.59
C ALA A 49 5.75 14.91 -2.31
N ASP A 50 5.31 15.62 -3.39
CA ASP A 50 4.38 16.75 -3.29
C ASP A 50 3.10 16.36 -2.54
N GLY A 51 2.50 15.21 -2.90
CA GLY A 51 1.27 14.72 -2.26
C GLY A 51 1.46 14.46 -0.77
N ALA A 52 2.57 13.82 -0.40
CA ALA A 52 2.88 13.53 1.00
C ALA A 52 3.14 14.80 1.81
N LEU A 53 3.94 15.72 1.28
CA LEU A 53 4.30 16.99 1.95
C LEU A 53 3.08 17.91 2.11
N GLN A 54 2.24 18.05 1.07
CA GLN A 54 1.03 18.88 1.14
C GLN A 54 0.00 18.33 2.13
N ALA A 55 -0.01 17.03 2.35
CA ALA A 55 -0.82 16.38 3.39
C ALA A 55 -0.17 16.44 4.79
N GLY A 56 0.97 17.13 4.95
CA GLY A 56 1.66 17.29 6.24
C GLY A 56 2.49 16.07 6.67
N GLY A 57 2.80 15.16 5.75
CA GLY A 57 3.52 13.93 6.03
C GLY A 57 5.04 14.09 6.13
N GLN A 58 5.68 13.06 6.64
CA GLN A 58 7.14 12.95 6.70
C GLN A 58 7.65 12.27 5.42
N VAL A 59 8.67 12.85 4.79
CA VAL A 59 9.23 12.35 3.53
C VAL A 59 10.75 12.25 3.64
N ILE A 60 11.27 11.05 3.44
CA ILE A 60 12.70 10.74 3.40
C ILE A 60 13.10 10.43 1.95
N GLY A 61 13.96 11.25 1.38
CA GLY A 61 14.60 10.97 0.09
C GLY A 61 15.94 10.26 0.29
N VAL A 62 16.23 9.29 -0.57
CA VAL A 62 17.54 8.61 -0.61
C VAL A 62 18.12 8.75 -2.01
N GLU A 63 19.20 9.51 -2.16
CA GLU A 63 19.75 9.87 -3.46
C GLU A 63 21.26 9.63 -3.52
N PRO A 64 21.81 9.11 -4.62
CA PRO A 64 23.25 8.97 -4.76
C PRO A 64 23.90 10.32 -5.06
N GLN A 65 25.15 10.50 -4.64
CA GLN A 65 25.89 11.76 -4.75
C GLN A 65 25.89 12.34 -6.18
N PHE A 66 26.01 11.48 -7.20
CA PHE A 66 26.09 11.95 -8.58
C PHE A 66 24.78 12.59 -9.11
N PHE A 67 23.61 12.29 -8.52
CA PHE A 67 22.36 13.00 -8.83
C PHE A 67 22.24 14.34 -8.10
N MET A 68 22.94 14.51 -6.99
CA MET A 68 23.04 15.81 -6.32
C MET A 68 23.74 16.85 -7.20
N ASP A 69 24.72 16.41 -7.97
CA ASP A 69 25.46 17.27 -8.89
C ASP A 69 24.58 17.77 -10.07
N GLU A 70 23.46 17.07 -10.35
CA GLU A 70 22.47 17.44 -11.35
C GLU A 70 21.31 18.29 -10.78
N GLU A 71 21.32 18.60 -9.49
CA GLU A 71 20.29 19.37 -8.77
C GLU A 71 18.88 18.79 -8.94
N LEU A 72 18.74 17.46 -8.98
CA LEU A 72 17.46 16.77 -9.19
C LEU A 72 16.69 16.54 -7.89
N GLN A 73 17.28 16.78 -6.74
CA GLN A 73 16.68 16.55 -5.42
C GLN A 73 15.47 17.45 -5.18
N HIS A 74 14.52 16.94 -4.40
CA HIS A 74 13.36 17.69 -3.95
C HIS A 74 13.72 18.57 -2.74
N GLU A 75 13.47 19.88 -2.80
CA GLU A 75 13.91 20.85 -1.77
C GLU A 75 13.06 20.80 -0.48
N GLY A 76 11.83 20.29 -0.54
CA GLY A 76 10.89 20.29 0.59
C GLY A 76 10.95 19.05 1.49
N LEU A 77 11.92 18.15 1.33
CA LEU A 77 11.98 16.90 2.06
C LEU A 77 12.17 17.09 3.57
N THR A 78 11.55 16.24 4.37
CA THR A 78 11.81 16.18 5.82
C THR A 78 13.24 15.76 6.09
N LYS A 79 13.78 14.82 5.29
CA LYS A 79 15.15 14.35 5.37
C LYS A 79 15.64 13.91 3.99
N LEU A 80 16.86 14.29 3.65
CA LEU A 80 17.58 13.76 2.50
C LEU A 80 18.80 12.97 2.99
N ILE A 81 18.93 11.74 2.49
CA ILE A 81 20.09 10.87 2.76
C ILE A 81 20.86 10.73 1.45
N VAL A 82 22.11 11.18 1.46
CA VAL A 82 23.00 11.06 0.31
C VAL A 82 23.85 9.82 0.46
N THR A 83 23.95 9.02 -0.59
CA THR A 83 24.72 7.77 -0.63
C THR A 83 25.82 7.84 -1.69
N PRO A 84 26.90 7.07 -1.55
CA PRO A 84 28.02 7.14 -2.50
C PRO A 84 27.67 6.60 -3.89
N ASP A 85 26.76 5.62 -3.98
CA ASP A 85 26.43 4.92 -5.20
C ASP A 85 24.99 4.34 -5.18
N MET A 86 24.56 3.75 -6.31
CA MET A 86 23.22 3.15 -6.45
C MET A 86 23.03 1.89 -5.59
N THR A 87 24.08 1.14 -5.31
CA THR A 87 24.00 -0.06 -4.46
C THR A 87 23.69 0.34 -3.01
N SER A 88 24.46 1.30 -2.48
CA SER A 88 24.25 1.86 -1.15
C SER A 88 22.87 2.53 -1.02
N ARG A 89 22.41 3.21 -2.09
CA ARG A 89 21.07 3.82 -2.13
C ARG A 89 19.98 2.77 -1.98
N LYS A 90 20.02 1.72 -2.79
CA LYS A 90 19.03 0.63 -2.73
C LYS A 90 19.02 -0.04 -1.36
N GLN A 91 20.21 -0.32 -0.81
CA GLN A 91 20.32 -0.89 0.53
C GLN A 91 19.72 0.03 1.59
N GLN A 92 20.04 1.32 1.55
CA GLN A 92 19.50 2.31 2.50
C GLN A 92 17.96 2.41 2.42
N MET A 93 17.37 2.34 1.22
CA MET A 93 15.93 2.33 1.05
C MET A 93 15.28 1.06 1.61
N MET A 94 15.94 -0.10 1.47
CA MET A 94 15.49 -1.35 2.07
C MET A 94 15.61 -1.34 3.60
N ASP A 95 16.72 -0.85 4.15
CA ASP A 95 16.96 -0.78 5.60
C ASP A 95 15.96 0.14 6.33
N LEU A 96 15.43 1.14 5.62
CA LEU A 96 14.47 2.09 6.19
C LEU A 96 13.02 1.60 6.13
N GLY A 97 12.69 0.75 5.16
CA GLY A 97 11.31 0.39 4.84
C GLY A 97 10.74 -0.72 5.69
N ASP A 98 9.48 -0.58 6.10
CA ASP A 98 8.67 -1.64 6.70
C ASP A 98 7.77 -2.32 5.64
N ILE A 99 7.35 -1.53 4.64
CA ILE A 99 6.52 -1.95 3.50
C ILE A 99 7.12 -1.38 2.23
N PHE A 100 7.15 -2.19 1.18
CA PHE A 100 7.76 -1.88 -0.11
C PHE A 100 6.71 -1.92 -1.22
N LEU A 101 6.49 -0.80 -1.88
CA LEU A 101 5.49 -0.67 -2.93
C LEU A 101 6.15 -0.38 -4.28
N ALA A 102 5.82 -1.16 -5.30
CA ALA A 102 6.15 -0.83 -6.68
C ALA A 102 4.96 -0.10 -7.32
N PHE A 103 5.15 1.17 -7.63
CA PHE A 103 4.23 1.97 -8.45
C PHE A 103 4.70 1.92 -9.92
N PRO A 104 3.85 2.21 -10.92
CA PRO A 104 4.25 2.22 -12.32
C PRO A 104 5.58 2.93 -12.58
N GLY A 105 6.51 2.25 -13.25
CA GLY A 105 7.86 2.73 -13.49
C GLY A 105 8.60 1.95 -14.55
N GLY A 106 9.89 2.18 -14.68
CA GLY A 106 10.76 1.52 -15.67
C GLY A 106 11.59 0.38 -15.08
N ILE A 107 12.71 0.11 -15.74
CA ILE A 107 13.64 -0.97 -15.38
C ILE A 107 14.23 -0.77 -13.98
N GLY A 108 14.50 0.48 -13.56
CA GLY A 108 14.99 0.75 -12.19
C GLY A 108 13.98 0.34 -11.13
N THR A 109 12.70 0.67 -11.33
CA THR A 109 11.62 0.24 -10.43
C THR A 109 11.51 -1.28 -10.37
N LEU A 110 11.65 -1.96 -11.52
CA LEU A 110 11.63 -3.42 -11.60
C LEU A 110 12.85 -4.03 -10.89
N GLU A 111 14.04 -3.47 -11.07
CA GLU A 111 15.26 -3.92 -10.38
C GLU A 111 15.09 -3.80 -8.84
N GLU A 112 14.65 -2.64 -8.35
CA GLU A 112 14.47 -2.36 -6.92
C GLU A 112 13.47 -3.33 -6.28
N ILE A 113 12.29 -3.49 -6.85
CA ILE A 113 11.27 -4.38 -6.28
C ILE A 113 11.64 -5.87 -6.41
N SER A 114 12.32 -6.27 -7.48
CA SER A 114 12.78 -7.65 -7.66
C SER A 114 13.82 -8.04 -6.61
N GLN A 115 14.69 -7.11 -6.22
CA GLN A 115 15.64 -7.32 -5.12
C GLN A 115 14.90 -7.55 -3.80
N VAL A 116 13.89 -6.72 -3.48
CA VAL A 116 13.03 -6.89 -2.29
C VAL A 116 12.32 -8.24 -2.32
N MET A 117 11.67 -8.58 -3.44
CA MET A 117 10.97 -9.86 -3.62
C MET A 117 11.89 -11.05 -3.32
N SER A 118 13.12 -11.01 -3.88
CA SER A 118 14.10 -12.08 -3.69
C SER A 118 14.52 -12.22 -2.23
N GLN A 119 14.80 -11.10 -1.54
CA GLN A 119 15.23 -11.13 -0.14
C GLN A 119 14.11 -11.58 0.80
N VAL A 120 12.86 -11.15 0.55
CA VAL A 120 11.69 -11.59 1.32
C VAL A 120 11.44 -13.09 1.10
N LYS A 121 11.50 -13.57 -0.16
CA LYS A 121 11.34 -15.00 -0.47
C LYS A 121 12.40 -15.86 0.22
N LEU A 122 13.63 -15.37 0.32
CA LEU A 122 14.76 -16.08 0.95
C LEU A 122 14.83 -15.89 2.48
N HIS A 123 13.85 -15.20 3.08
CA HIS A 123 13.84 -14.85 4.51
C HIS A 123 15.12 -14.09 4.97
N GLN A 124 15.72 -13.33 4.06
CA GLN A 124 16.89 -12.48 4.33
C GLN A 124 16.50 -11.07 4.78
N MET A 125 15.25 -10.70 4.58
CA MET A 125 14.69 -9.42 4.98
C MET A 125 13.27 -9.62 5.55
N GLU A 126 12.99 -8.95 6.65
CA GLU A 126 11.63 -8.78 7.14
C GLU A 126 10.96 -7.63 6.37
N GLY A 127 9.66 -7.74 6.15
CA GLY A 127 8.89 -6.74 5.43
C GLY A 127 7.87 -7.35 4.48
N ARG A 128 6.99 -6.50 3.99
CA ARG A 128 5.97 -6.89 3.00
C ARG A 128 6.13 -6.03 1.77
N PHE A 129 5.92 -6.61 0.61
CA PHE A 129 5.94 -5.88 -0.66
C PHE A 129 4.63 -6.06 -1.41
N ALA A 130 4.32 -5.11 -2.31
CA ALA A 130 3.19 -5.21 -3.22
C ALA A 130 3.42 -4.41 -4.50
N PHE A 131 2.77 -4.83 -5.57
CA PHE A 131 2.63 -4.07 -6.79
C PHE A 131 1.34 -3.26 -6.76
N LEU A 132 1.41 -1.94 -6.97
CA LEU A 132 0.24 -1.08 -7.14
C LEU A 132 -0.23 -1.17 -8.59
N ASP A 133 -1.20 -2.04 -8.82
CA ASP A 133 -1.69 -2.39 -10.15
C ASP A 133 -2.87 -1.50 -10.58
N PHE A 134 -2.73 -0.21 -10.39
CA PHE A 134 -3.72 0.75 -10.82
C PHE A 134 -3.83 0.72 -12.35
N ASP A 135 -5.06 0.61 -12.85
CA ASP A 135 -5.36 0.46 -14.29
C ASP A 135 -4.66 -0.72 -14.99
N GLY A 136 -4.26 -1.75 -14.26
CA GLY A 136 -3.71 -2.97 -14.82
C GLY A 136 -2.27 -2.86 -15.35
N TYR A 137 -1.49 -1.87 -14.87
CA TYR A 137 -0.10 -1.67 -15.33
C TYR A 137 0.77 -2.91 -15.11
N TYR A 138 0.57 -3.60 -14.00
CA TYR A 138 1.37 -4.76 -13.60
C TYR A 138 0.78 -6.13 -14.01
N GLN A 139 -0.32 -6.17 -14.80
CA GLN A 139 -0.87 -7.43 -15.29
C GLN A 139 0.15 -8.28 -16.08
N PRO A 140 1.04 -7.70 -16.94
CA PRO A 140 2.11 -8.49 -17.58
C PRO A 140 3.11 -9.10 -16.59
N MET A 141 3.43 -8.40 -15.49
CA MET A 141 4.29 -8.92 -14.42
C MET A 141 3.62 -10.08 -13.69
N LYS A 142 2.32 -9.95 -13.38
CA LYS A 142 1.54 -11.03 -12.78
C LYS A 142 1.54 -12.27 -13.67
N ALA A 143 1.32 -12.09 -14.96
CA ALA A 143 1.36 -13.18 -15.93
C ALA A 143 2.75 -13.83 -16.01
N LEU A 144 3.84 -13.04 -15.97
CA LEU A 144 5.21 -13.57 -15.96
C LEU A 144 5.49 -14.40 -14.69
N ILE A 145 5.06 -13.94 -13.52
CA ILE A 145 5.24 -14.69 -12.26
C ILE A 145 4.45 -16.01 -12.32
N GLN A 146 3.23 -16.00 -12.87
CA GLN A 146 2.46 -17.22 -13.08
C GLN A 146 3.16 -18.18 -14.02
N GLN A 147 3.70 -17.69 -15.14
CA GLN A 147 4.48 -18.52 -16.06
C GLN A 147 5.72 -19.13 -15.39
N MET A 148 6.42 -18.39 -14.53
CA MET A 148 7.54 -18.94 -13.74
C MET A 148 7.09 -20.11 -12.86
N SER A 149 5.87 -20.05 -12.31
CA SER A 149 5.28 -21.13 -11.52
C SER A 149 4.90 -22.31 -12.39
N ASP A 150 4.22 -22.08 -13.50
CA ASP A 150 3.78 -23.13 -14.44
C ASP A 150 4.96 -23.92 -15.02
N GLU A 151 6.12 -23.26 -15.22
CA GLU A 151 7.38 -23.86 -15.68
C GLU A 151 8.23 -24.45 -14.52
N GLY A 152 7.76 -24.36 -13.28
CA GLY A 152 8.42 -24.95 -12.11
C GLY A 152 9.64 -24.19 -11.57
N PHE A 153 9.83 -22.92 -11.93
CA PHE A 153 10.91 -22.07 -11.40
C PHE A 153 10.54 -21.39 -10.07
N VAL A 154 9.25 -21.34 -9.75
CA VAL A 154 8.72 -20.73 -8.54
C VAL A 154 7.59 -21.61 -8.00
N ASP A 155 7.48 -21.71 -6.67
CA ASP A 155 6.40 -22.46 -6.02
C ASP A 155 5.05 -21.77 -6.28
N GLU A 156 3.99 -22.55 -6.54
CA GLU A 156 2.64 -22.07 -6.82
C GLU A 156 2.10 -21.20 -5.66
N ASP A 157 2.20 -21.68 -4.42
CA ASP A 157 1.77 -20.95 -3.24
C ASP A 157 2.43 -19.57 -3.11
N TRP A 158 3.71 -19.46 -3.49
CA TRP A 158 4.41 -18.19 -3.48
C TRP A 158 3.96 -17.27 -4.62
N ALA A 159 3.78 -17.80 -5.83
CA ALA A 159 3.32 -17.03 -6.98
C ALA A 159 1.93 -16.42 -6.71
N ASP A 160 1.02 -17.22 -6.16
CA ASP A 160 -0.33 -16.80 -5.80
C ASP A 160 -0.36 -15.77 -4.66
N ALA A 161 0.62 -15.84 -3.76
CA ALA A 161 0.74 -14.92 -2.63
C ALA A 161 1.32 -13.55 -2.99
N VAL A 162 1.89 -13.34 -4.21
CA VAL A 162 2.42 -12.03 -4.63
C VAL A 162 1.28 -11.02 -4.77
N PRO A 163 1.30 -9.92 -3.98
CA PRO A 163 0.17 -9.00 -3.94
C PRO A 163 0.19 -8.01 -5.11
N PHE A 164 -0.91 -7.96 -5.86
CA PHE A 164 -1.21 -6.93 -6.86
C PHE A 164 -2.44 -6.15 -6.41
N LEU A 165 -2.25 -4.89 -6.04
CA LEU A 165 -3.25 -4.05 -5.38
C LEU A 165 -3.90 -3.11 -6.40
N PRO A 166 -5.17 -3.33 -6.77
CA PRO A 166 -5.81 -2.56 -7.84
C PRO A 166 -6.38 -1.21 -7.38
N SER A 167 -6.39 -0.93 -6.07
CA SER A 167 -7.03 0.27 -5.51
C SER A 167 -6.43 0.69 -4.18
N PHE A 168 -6.73 1.92 -3.74
CA PHE A 168 -6.38 2.39 -2.40
C PHE A 168 -7.07 1.59 -1.29
N ALA A 169 -8.27 1.07 -1.52
CA ALA A 169 -8.94 0.16 -0.58
C ALA A 169 -8.10 -1.11 -0.36
N ALA A 170 -7.61 -1.72 -1.45
CA ALA A 170 -6.74 -2.89 -1.37
C ALA A 170 -5.40 -2.56 -0.68
N LEU A 171 -4.83 -1.38 -0.93
CA LEU A 171 -3.63 -0.89 -0.25
C LEU A 171 -3.87 -0.73 1.26
N THR A 172 -5.00 -0.12 1.66
CA THR A 172 -5.36 0.04 3.08
C THR A 172 -5.46 -1.32 3.78
N ALA A 173 -6.17 -2.27 3.20
CA ALA A 173 -6.29 -3.62 3.74
C ALA A 173 -4.92 -4.32 3.84
N PHE A 174 -4.09 -4.21 2.79
CA PHE A 174 -2.74 -4.77 2.76
C PHE A 174 -1.86 -4.17 3.87
N VAL A 175 -1.82 -2.83 4.01
CA VAL A 175 -1.00 -2.15 5.03
C VAL A 175 -1.43 -2.53 6.45
N LEU A 176 -2.72 -2.69 6.68
CA LEU A 176 -3.26 -3.14 7.97
C LEU A 176 -3.10 -4.66 8.21
N GLY A 177 -2.66 -5.43 7.21
CA GLY A 177 -2.57 -6.89 7.30
C GLY A 177 -3.94 -7.56 7.44
N ARG A 178 -4.94 -7.04 6.72
CA ARG A 178 -6.33 -7.47 6.79
C ARG A 178 -6.87 -7.86 5.43
N ASP A 179 -7.90 -8.72 5.44
CA ASP A 179 -8.69 -8.97 4.25
C ASP A 179 -9.54 -7.74 3.90
N LEU A 180 -9.61 -7.40 2.63
CA LEU A 180 -10.54 -6.39 2.14
C LEU A 180 -11.97 -6.93 2.22
N PRO A 181 -12.91 -6.24 2.90
CA PRO A 181 -14.31 -6.65 2.94
C PRO A 181 -14.91 -6.72 1.53
N ARG A 182 -15.71 -7.77 1.26
CA ARG A 182 -16.35 -7.97 -0.05
C ARG A 182 -17.86 -7.98 0.08
N PRO A 183 -18.60 -7.48 -0.91
CA PRO A 183 -20.05 -7.56 -0.94
C PRO A 183 -20.57 -8.98 -0.68
N GLY A 184 -21.61 -9.09 0.16
CA GLY A 184 -22.21 -10.38 0.54
C GLY A 184 -21.57 -11.05 1.75
N GLU A 185 -20.36 -10.68 2.16
CA GLU A 185 -19.72 -11.24 3.34
C GLU A 185 -20.41 -10.80 4.63
N THR A 186 -20.37 -11.68 5.63
CA THR A 186 -20.88 -11.39 6.98
C THR A 186 -19.72 -11.19 7.93
N TRP A 187 -19.76 -10.09 8.68
CA TRP A 187 -18.74 -9.69 9.63
C TRP A 187 -19.35 -9.46 11.00
N ARG A 188 -18.61 -9.83 12.06
CA ARG A 188 -19.00 -9.66 13.47
C ARG A 188 -18.25 -8.50 14.08
N HIS A 189 -18.97 -7.53 14.63
CA HIS A 189 -18.39 -6.47 15.46
C HIS A 189 -18.03 -7.02 16.86
N PHE A 190 -17.02 -6.45 17.53
CA PHE A 190 -16.59 -6.90 18.87
C PHE A 190 -17.70 -6.82 19.94
N LYS A 191 -18.77 -6.06 19.70
CA LYS A 191 -19.99 -6.02 20.55
C LYS A 191 -20.97 -7.15 20.23
N ASN A 192 -20.53 -8.18 19.50
CA ASN A 192 -21.27 -9.37 19.13
C ASN A 192 -22.49 -9.13 18.23
N HIS A 193 -22.49 -8.07 17.43
CA HIS A 193 -23.49 -7.79 16.42
C HIS A 193 -23.01 -8.21 15.03
N MET A 194 -23.92 -8.73 14.22
CA MET A 194 -23.63 -9.22 12.88
C MET A 194 -24.03 -8.20 11.82
N TYR A 195 -23.22 -8.12 10.78
CA TYR A 195 -23.38 -7.17 9.69
C TYR A 195 -23.08 -7.84 8.35
N ARG A 196 -23.81 -7.46 7.30
CA ARG A 196 -23.52 -7.88 5.93
C ARG A 196 -22.91 -6.73 5.16
N ILE A 197 -21.80 -6.98 4.50
CA ILE A 197 -21.19 -6.01 3.60
C ILE A 197 -22.07 -5.88 2.37
N LEU A 198 -22.42 -4.65 2.02
CA LEU A 198 -23.19 -4.33 0.83
C LEU A 198 -22.26 -3.91 -0.31
N ASP A 199 -21.33 -3.00 -0.01
CA ASP A 199 -20.38 -2.47 -1.01
C ASP A 199 -19.19 -1.76 -0.34
N LEU A 200 -18.23 -1.33 -1.16
CA LEU A 200 -17.24 -0.32 -0.84
C LEU A 200 -17.52 0.91 -1.71
N ALA A 201 -17.48 2.09 -1.12
CA ALA A 201 -17.73 3.35 -1.82
C ALA A 201 -16.62 4.36 -1.49
N ASP A 202 -16.15 5.07 -2.51
CA ASP A 202 -15.17 6.14 -2.31
C ASP A 202 -15.89 7.50 -2.16
N ASP A 203 -15.44 8.29 -1.21
CA ASP A 203 -15.83 9.69 -1.08
C ASP A 203 -15.27 10.48 -2.27
N ALA A 204 -16.15 11.16 -3.00
CA ALA A 204 -15.81 11.83 -4.25
C ALA A 204 -14.89 13.07 -4.04
N GLU A 205 -14.85 13.64 -2.84
CA GLU A 205 -14.04 14.83 -2.53
C GLU A 205 -12.69 14.45 -1.93
N THR A 206 -12.70 13.47 -1.00
CA THR A 206 -11.49 13.09 -0.26
C THR A 206 -10.77 11.88 -0.83
N GLY A 207 -11.46 11.04 -1.63
CA GLY A 207 -10.98 9.76 -2.11
C GLY A 207 -10.88 8.69 -1.02
N GLU A 208 -11.45 8.94 0.17
CA GLU A 208 -11.46 7.97 1.26
C GLU A 208 -12.47 6.85 0.99
N THR A 209 -12.05 5.60 1.19
CA THR A 209 -12.94 4.45 0.99
C THR A 209 -13.77 4.16 2.24
N TYR A 210 -15.06 3.98 2.05
CA TYR A 210 -16.03 3.58 3.07
C TYR A 210 -16.55 2.17 2.83
N VAL A 211 -16.74 1.42 3.91
CA VAL A 211 -17.50 0.17 3.89
C VAL A 211 -18.98 0.50 4.07
N VAL A 212 -19.81 0.08 3.12
CA VAL A 212 -21.27 0.15 3.20
C VAL A 212 -21.79 -1.19 3.72
N TYR A 213 -22.50 -1.19 4.84
CA TYR A 213 -22.92 -2.43 5.48
C TYR A 213 -24.28 -2.33 6.16
N LYS A 214 -24.98 -3.46 6.22
CA LYS A 214 -26.31 -3.61 6.80
C LYS A 214 -26.22 -4.33 8.15
N THR A 215 -26.98 -3.86 9.15
CA THR A 215 -27.20 -4.63 10.39
C THR A 215 -28.04 -5.88 10.09
N LEU A 216 -27.66 -7.01 10.67
CA LEU A 216 -28.46 -8.24 10.64
C LEU A 216 -29.28 -8.42 11.92
N TYR A 217 -29.67 -7.30 12.54
CA TYR A 217 -30.47 -7.22 13.75
C TYR A 217 -31.28 -5.90 13.78
N GLY A 218 -32.27 -5.84 14.66
CA GLY A 218 -33.12 -4.66 14.83
C GLY A 218 -33.86 -4.29 13.55
N GLU A 219 -33.73 -3.03 13.12
CA GLU A 219 -34.43 -2.48 11.95
C GLU A 219 -33.75 -2.78 10.61
N TYR A 220 -32.67 -3.58 10.58
CA TYR A 220 -31.92 -3.94 9.37
C TYR A 220 -31.44 -2.71 8.57
N ARG A 221 -30.93 -1.70 9.26
CA ARG A 221 -30.50 -0.43 8.67
C ARG A 221 -29.12 -0.52 8.01
N ASP A 222 -28.93 0.33 7.02
CA ASP A 222 -27.65 0.47 6.32
C ASP A 222 -26.80 1.56 6.98
N PHE A 223 -25.50 1.34 7.01
CA PHE A 223 -24.49 2.25 7.58
C PHE A 223 -23.28 2.34 6.68
N ILE A 224 -22.53 3.42 6.83
CA ILE A 224 -21.20 3.59 6.24
C ILE A 224 -20.16 3.79 7.35
N ARG A 225 -18.93 3.37 7.07
CA ARG A 225 -17.78 3.59 7.96
C ARG A 225 -16.51 3.68 7.13
N PRO A 226 -15.55 4.61 7.44
CA PRO A 226 -14.23 4.59 6.83
C PRO A 226 -13.59 3.20 6.92
N LEU A 227 -12.95 2.76 5.83
CA LEU A 227 -12.40 1.40 5.72
C LEU A 227 -11.32 1.13 6.78
N ASP A 228 -10.44 2.09 7.02
CA ASP A 228 -9.40 2.02 8.05
C ASP A 228 -10.01 1.81 9.44
N MET A 229 -11.06 2.56 9.77
CA MET A 229 -11.80 2.40 11.03
C MET A 229 -12.56 1.07 11.10
N PHE A 230 -13.08 0.56 9.98
CA PHE A 230 -13.74 -0.75 9.93
C PHE A 230 -12.74 -1.87 10.23
N LEU A 231 -11.53 -1.78 9.64
CA LEU A 231 -10.45 -2.76 9.77
C LEU A 231 -9.57 -2.55 11.02
N SER A 232 -9.79 -1.47 11.80
CA SER A 232 -8.97 -1.13 12.97
C SER A 232 -9.05 -2.18 14.08
N GLU A 233 -8.09 -2.13 14.98
CA GLU A 233 -8.14 -2.86 16.24
C GLU A 233 -9.23 -2.32 17.16
N VAL A 234 -9.64 -3.12 18.12
CA VAL A 234 -10.48 -2.68 19.23
C VAL A 234 -9.65 -1.74 20.11
N ASP A 235 -10.23 -0.64 20.53
CA ASP A 235 -9.64 0.23 21.55
C ASP A 235 -9.72 -0.49 22.92
N HIS A 236 -8.66 -1.22 23.25
CA HIS A 236 -8.57 -1.99 24.50
C HIS A 236 -8.41 -1.12 25.75
N ASP A 237 -8.00 0.14 25.62
CA ASP A 237 -8.00 1.07 26.74
C ASP A 237 -9.43 1.42 27.15
N LYS A 238 -10.32 1.54 26.16
CA LYS A 238 -11.76 1.81 26.39
C LYS A 238 -12.57 0.54 26.65
N TYR A 239 -12.14 -0.60 26.12
CA TYR A 239 -12.83 -1.90 26.21
C TYR A 239 -11.87 -3.01 26.69
N PRO A 240 -11.35 -2.95 27.95
CA PRO A 240 -10.30 -3.86 28.41
C PRO A 240 -10.72 -5.33 28.50
N ASP A 241 -12.04 -5.60 28.66
CA ASP A 241 -12.56 -6.96 28.79
C ASP A 241 -12.83 -7.64 27.45
N VAL A 242 -12.68 -6.93 26.33
CA VAL A 242 -12.91 -7.49 24.99
C VAL A 242 -11.70 -8.31 24.56
N ARG A 243 -11.90 -9.60 24.26
CA ARG A 243 -10.84 -10.49 23.78
C ARG A 243 -10.60 -10.38 22.27
N GLN A 244 -11.62 -9.94 21.51
CA GLN A 244 -11.52 -9.79 20.06
C GLN A 244 -10.51 -8.70 19.74
N LYS A 245 -9.50 -9.04 18.89
CA LYS A 245 -8.44 -8.10 18.51
C LYS A 245 -8.98 -6.97 17.62
N TRP A 246 -9.78 -7.34 16.63
CA TRP A 246 -10.22 -6.42 15.59
C TRP A 246 -11.63 -5.90 15.82
N ARG A 247 -11.89 -4.67 15.44
CA ARG A 247 -13.23 -4.06 15.55
C ARG A 247 -14.31 -4.89 14.84
N PHE A 248 -13.99 -5.39 13.65
CA PHE A 248 -14.82 -6.34 12.92
C PHE A 248 -13.97 -7.54 12.50
N GLU A 249 -14.53 -8.73 12.55
CA GLU A 249 -13.93 -9.98 12.08
C GLU A 249 -14.88 -10.68 11.11
N LYS A 250 -14.33 -11.17 10.00
CA LYS A 250 -15.08 -11.98 9.05
C LYS A 250 -15.54 -13.26 9.73
N THR A 251 -16.82 -13.58 9.60
CA THR A 251 -17.32 -14.87 10.06
C THR A 251 -17.08 -15.91 8.98
N ALA A 252 -16.66 -17.14 9.37
CA ALA A 252 -16.76 -18.27 8.47
C ALA A 252 -18.21 -18.35 8.01
N GLY A 253 -18.44 -18.33 6.68
CA GLY A 253 -19.80 -18.34 6.12
C GLY A 253 -20.61 -19.45 6.77
N LEU A 254 -21.77 -19.10 7.31
CA LEU A 254 -22.80 -20.08 7.55
C LEU A 254 -23.18 -20.58 6.15
N CYS A 255 -22.68 -21.76 5.77
CA CYS A 255 -23.23 -22.49 4.64
C CYS A 255 -24.71 -22.69 4.97
N SER A 256 -25.56 -21.95 4.26
CA SER A 256 -26.99 -22.16 4.21
C SER A 256 -27.33 -23.35 3.30
#